data_c37157da819db2b92f659b05d5b2ad09
#
_entry.id   c37157da819db2b92f659b05d5b2ad09
#
_cell.length_a   1.000
_cell.length_b   1.000
_cell.length_c   1.000
_cell.angle_alpha   90.00
_cell.angle_beta   90.00
_cell.angle_gamma   90.00
#
_symmetry.space_group_name_H-M   'P 1'
#
loop_
_entity.id
_entity.type
_entity.pdbx_description
1 polymer ?
#
loop_
_entity_poly.entity_id
_entity_poly.type
_entity_poly.pdbx_seq_one_letter_code
_entity_poly.pdbx_strand_id
1 'polypeptide(L)'
;HTNGLSKLFNYDNYRVRRKRVSWGYKLAVGLYGEEVEERGGYMGVLDRRIYKKIEYYLYHFFEIRREVEQEKQDIIEASSRDLTEWGGGISHRSDPTANRAIKLTRQELLEKEKWLKVIEGTIRHFQGTEKGRLLQKKYFDQLGERHICRELHIERATYYRWKNEIVLYAALLAIQEGLIKV
;
A
#
# COMPACT_ATOMS: atom_id res chain seq x y z
N HIS A 1 -7.89 -14.85 14.56
CA HIS A 1 -9.03 -13.93 14.23
C HIS A 1 -8.78 -13.12 12.95
N THR A 2 -8.19 -13.73 11.91
CA THR A 2 -7.91 -13.10 10.60
C THR A 2 -8.98 -13.37 9.54
N ASN A 3 -10.08 -14.05 9.89
CA ASN A 3 -11.07 -14.56 8.93
C ASN A 3 -12.22 -13.58 8.59
N GLY A 4 -12.18 -12.33 9.05
CA GLY A 4 -13.28 -11.38 8.82
C GLY A 4 -13.26 -10.66 7.48
N LEU A 5 -12.09 -10.41 6.90
CA LEU A 5 -11.93 -9.64 5.67
C LEU A 5 -12.09 -10.50 4.41
N SER A 6 -11.77 -11.79 4.46
CA SER A 6 -11.87 -12.70 3.32
C SER A 6 -13.31 -13.01 2.89
N LYS A 7 -14.29 -12.87 3.80
CA LYS A 7 -15.72 -13.09 3.48
C LYS A 7 -16.44 -11.88 2.90
N LEU A 8 -15.87 -10.68 3.05
CA LEU A 8 -16.49 -9.42 2.61
C LEU A 8 -15.97 -8.94 1.25
N PHE A 9 -14.78 -9.38 0.88
CA PHE A 9 -14.23 -9.16 -0.45
C PHE A 9 -13.96 -10.53 -1.06
N ASN A 10 -14.65 -10.84 -2.14
CA ASN A 10 -14.46 -12.08 -2.90
C ASN A 10 -13.10 -11.98 -3.63
N TYR A 11 -12.02 -12.32 -2.93
CA TYR A 11 -10.63 -12.18 -3.39
C TYR A 11 -10.29 -13.05 -4.61
N ASP A 12 -11.09 -14.10 -4.88
CA ASP A 12 -10.82 -15.05 -5.93
C ASP A 12 -11.17 -14.56 -7.35
N ASN A 13 -11.90 -13.43 -7.46
CA ASN A 13 -12.32 -12.90 -8.77
C ASN A 13 -11.40 -11.80 -9.33
N TYR A 14 -10.36 -11.37 -8.62
CA TYR A 14 -9.40 -10.39 -9.15
C TYR A 14 -8.33 -11.04 -10.02
N ARG A 15 -8.75 -11.67 -11.11
CA ARG A 15 -7.85 -12.02 -12.21
C ARG A 15 -7.48 -10.74 -12.96
N VAL A 16 -6.50 -10.01 -12.41
CA VAL A 16 -5.91 -8.83 -13.03
C VAL A 16 -5.52 -9.17 -14.47
N ARG A 17 -6.15 -8.51 -15.44
CA ARG A 17 -5.64 -8.46 -16.81
C ARG A 17 -4.26 -7.81 -16.76
N ARG A 18 -3.23 -8.65 -16.74
CA ARG A 18 -1.83 -8.24 -16.78
C ARG A 18 -1.57 -7.47 -18.07
N LYS A 19 -1.58 -6.15 -18.01
CA LYS A 19 -0.67 -5.38 -18.84
C LYS A 19 0.66 -5.39 -18.10
N ARG A 20 1.63 -6.11 -18.66
CA ARG A 20 3.02 -6.11 -18.20
C ARG A 20 3.52 -4.66 -18.23
N VAL A 21 3.60 -4.03 -17.09
CA VAL A 21 4.40 -2.82 -16.92
C VAL A 21 5.52 -3.19 -15.97
N SER A 22 6.61 -3.66 -16.56
CA SER A 22 7.91 -3.74 -15.91
C SER A 22 8.41 -2.31 -15.72
N TRP A 23 8.21 -1.76 -14.54
CA TRP A 23 8.78 -0.47 -14.15
C TRP A 23 9.75 -0.69 -13.01
N GLY A 24 11.02 -0.67 -13.39
CA GLY A 24 12.13 -0.69 -12.45
C GLY A 24 12.05 0.51 -11.50
N TYR A 25 12.30 0.27 -10.24
CA TYR A 25 12.27 1.15 -9.07
C TYR A 25 13.03 2.50 -9.19
N LYS A 26 13.75 2.74 -10.29
CA LYS A 26 14.63 3.92 -10.49
C LYS A 26 14.00 5.09 -11.25
N LEU A 27 12.79 4.99 -11.79
CA LEU A 27 12.21 6.01 -12.66
C LEU A 27 10.98 6.76 -12.08
N ALA A 28 10.47 6.40 -10.92
CA ALA A 28 9.30 7.05 -10.36
C ALA A 28 9.58 8.45 -9.72
N VAL A 29 10.83 8.87 -9.59
CA VAL A 29 11.20 10.17 -8.99
C VAL A 29 11.47 11.27 -10.03
N GLY A 30 11.59 10.92 -11.32
CA GLY A 30 12.12 11.84 -12.34
C GLY A 30 11.20 12.23 -13.50
N LEU A 31 10.04 11.65 -13.70
CA LEU A 31 9.30 11.76 -14.97
C LEU A 31 7.87 12.34 -14.92
N TYR A 32 7.44 12.90 -13.80
CA TYR A 32 6.19 13.68 -13.78
C TYR A 32 6.46 15.14 -13.39
N GLY A 33 7.29 15.78 -14.19
CA GLY A 33 7.39 17.23 -14.26
C GLY A 33 6.44 17.75 -15.35
N GLU A 34 5.14 17.68 -15.15
CA GLU A 34 4.16 18.48 -15.87
C GLU A 34 3.14 19.03 -14.90
N GLU A 35 3.11 20.35 -14.85
CA GLU A 35 2.21 21.19 -14.10
C GLU A 35 0.77 20.91 -14.52
N VAL A 36 0.02 20.22 -13.68
CA VAL A 36 -1.43 20.32 -13.69
C VAL A 36 -1.79 21.28 -12.56
N GLU A 37 -2.03 22.54 -12.94
CA GLU A 37 -2.76 23.50 -12.12
C GLU A 37 -4.14 22.94 -11.78
N GLU A 38 -4.25 22.15 -10.73
CA GLU A 38 -5.53 21.81 -10.12
C GLU A 38 -5.97 23.01 -9.27
N ARG A 39 -6.70 23.93 -9.89
CA ARG A 39 -7.54 24.90 -9.18
C ARG A 39 -8.62 24.15 -8.43
N GLY A 40 -8.53 24.07 -7.12
CA GLY A 40 -9.66 23.60 -6.33
C GLY A 40 -9.28 23.00 -4.98
N GLY A 41 -9.24 23.85 -3.96
CA GLY A 41 -9.62 23.67 -2.58
C GLY A 41 -9.23 22.35 -1.88
N TYR A 42 -8.49 22.47 -0.81
CA TYR A 42 -8.02 21.48 0.18
C TYR A 42 -6.60 20.90 0.00
N MET A 43 -5.81 21.30 -0.98
CA MET A 43 -4.39 20.90 -1.06
C MET A 43 -3.47 21.63 -0.07
N GLY A 44 -3.98 22.58 0.74
CA GLY A 44 -3.18 23.31 1.74
C GLY A 44 -2.89 22.53 3.01
N VAL A 45 -3.51 21.37 3.24
CA VAL A 45 -3.40 20.63 4.51
C VAL A 45 -2.39 19.49 4.45
N LEU A 46 -2.10 18.94 3.27
CA LEU A 46 -1.20 17.81 3.12
C LEU A 46 -0.14 18.07 2.04
N ASP A 47 1.13 17.85 2.37
CA ASP A 47 2.22 17.93 1.40
C ASP A 47 1.95 17.00 0.21
N ARG A 48 2.19 17.50 -1.00
CA ARG A 48 2.00 16.75 -2.26
C ARG A 48 2.80 15.44 -2.28
N ARG A 49 3.96 15.38 -1.64
CA ARG A 49 4.79 14.17 -1.55
C ARG A 49 4.11 13.12 -0.70
N ILE A 50 3.54 13.53 0.44
CA ILE A 50 2.79 12.65 1.34
C ILE A 50 1.54 12.13 0.64
N TYR A 51 0.80 13.02 -0.03
CA TYR A 51 -0.38 12.66 -0.81
C TYR A 51 -0.07 11.57 -1.83
N LYS A 52 0.97 11.76 -2.66
CA LYS A 52 1.40 10.77 -3.64
C LYS A 52 1.88 9.46 -3.02
N LYS A 53 2.57 9.52 -1.87
CA LYS A 53 3.00 8.32 -1.13
C LYS A 53 1.79 7.49 -0.67
N ILE A 54 0.75 8.13 -0.15
CA ILE A 54 -0.48 7.45 0.27
C ILE A 54 -1.21 6.84 -0.94
N GLU A 55 -1.36 7.62 -2.03
CA GLU A 55 -1.96 7.08 -3.25
C GLU A 55 -1.21 5.86 -3.79
N TYR A 56 0.13 5.88 -3.74
CA TYR A 56 0.95 4.74 -4.13
C TYR A 56 0.57 3.48 -3.35
N TYR A 57 0.47 3.55 -2.01
CA TYR A 57 0.09 2.41 -1.18
C TYR A 57 -1.36 1.97 -1.39
N LEU A 58 -2.27 2.90 -1.68
CA LEU A 58 -3.65 2.56 -2.05
C LEU A 58 -3.73 1.79 -3.37
N TYR A 59 -2.97 2.20 -4.41
CA TYR A 59 -2.95 1.54 -5.70
C TYR A 59 -2.29 0.15 -5.67
N HIS A 60 -1.23 0.00 -4.86
CA HIS A 60 -0.43 -1.23 -4.82
C HIS A 60 -0.74 -2.10 -3.60
N PHE A 61 -1.87 -1.87 -2.94
CA PHE A 61 -2.24 -2.56 -1.70
C PHE A 61 -2.13 -4.09 -1.82
N PHE A 62 -2.71 -4.69 -2.84
CA PHE A 62 -2.69 -6.13 -3.01
C PHE A 62 -1.31 -6.69 -3.38
N GLU A 63 -0.52 -5.93 -4.13
CA GLU A 63 0.85 -6.31 -4.50
C GLU A 63 1.75 -6.30 -3.27
N ILE A 64 1.73 -5.21 -2.51
CA ILE A 64 2.52 -5.05 -1.27
C ILE A 64 2.10 -6.10 -0.23
N ARG A 65 0.82 -6.40 -0.10
CA ARG A 65 0.33 -7.43 0.81
C ARG A 65 0.92 -8.78 0.45
N ARG A 66 0.89 -9.15 -0.82
CA ARG A 66 1.46 -10.42 -1.29
C ARG A 66 2.98 -10.47 -1.08
N GLU A 67 3.69 -9.36 -1.35
CA GLU A 67 5.13 -9.25 -1.07
C GLU A 67 5.44 -9.49 0.41
N VAL A 68 4.71 -8.83 1.30
CA VAL A 68 4.88 -8.99 2.76
C VAL A 68 4.59 -10.42 3.21
N GLU A 69 3.54 -11.06 2.69
CA GLU A 69 3.20 -12.44 2.99
C GLU A 69 4.31 -13.39 2.50
N GLN A 70 4.86 -13.16 1.30
CA GLN A 70 5.98 -13.95 0.76
C GLN A 70 7.26 -13.76 1.58
N GLU A 71 7.66 -12.51 1.87
CA GLU A 71 8.84 -12.22 2.68
C GLU A 71 8.76 -12.88 4.07
N LYS A 72 7.58 -12.90 4.69
CA LYS A 72 7.35 -13.60 5.96
C LYS A 72 7.54 -15.11 5.81
N GLN A 73 6.99 -15.69 4.76
CA GLN A 73 7.12 -17.13 4.51
C GLN A 73 8.58 -17.51 4.29
N ASP A 74 9.32 -16.74 3.50
CA ASP A 74 10.74 -16.96 3.23
C ASP A 74 11.57 -16.91 4.52
N ILE A 75 11.25 -16.00 5.45
CA ILE A 75 11.92 -15.93 6.77
C ILE A 75 11.61 -17.18 7.61
N ILE A 76 10.38 -17.66 7.61
CA ILE A 76 9.99 -18.87 8.35
C ILE A 76 10.70 -20.09 7.78
N GLU A 77 10.75 -20.24 6.46
CA GLU A 77 11.43 -21.35 5.80
C GLU A 77 12.93 -21.34 6.02
N ALA A 78 13.57 -20.17 5.96
CA ALA A 78 15.00 -20.03 6.28
C ALA A 78 15.29 -20.45 7.72
N SER A 79 14.46 -20.03 8.68
CA SER A 79 14.61 -20.40 10.10
C SER A 79 14.42 -21.89 10.33
N SER A 80 13.58 -22.56 9.56
CA SER A 80 13.33 -24.01 9.68
C SER A 80 14.49 -24.85 9.14
N ARG A 81 15.21 -24.38 8.13
CA ARG A 81 16.38 -25.05 7.57
C ARG A 81 17.58 -25.03 8.54
N ASP A 82 17.79 -23.91 9.22
CA ASP A 82 18.88 -23.74 10.19
C ASP A 82 18.79 -24.73 11.37
N LEU A 83 17.58 -25.19 11.72
CA LEU A 83 17.38 -26.16 12.82
C LEU A 83 17.73 -27.61 12.42
N THR A 84 17.78 -27.94 11.13
CA THR A 84 18.05 -29.30 10.64
C THR A 84 19.55 -29.56 10.37
N GLU A 85 20.37 -28.52 10.23
CA GLU A 85 21.83 -28.62 9.96
C GLU A 85 22.72 -28.55 11.17
N TRP A 86 22.21 -28.68 12.40
CA TRP A 86 22.99 -28.63 13.63
C TRP A 86 23.76 -29.94 13.91
N GLY A 87 24.75 -30.21 13.06
CA GLY A 87 25.66 -31.38 13.20
C GLY A 87 27.13 -31.06 12.86
N GLY A 88 27.71 -29.97 13.35
CA GLY A 88 29.13 -29.71 13.12
C GLY A 88 29.54 -28.30 13.55
N GLY A 89 30.37 -28.23 14.60
CA GLY A 89 30.88 -27.00 15.17
C GLY A 89 31.71 -26.17 14.19
N ILE A 90 31.08 -25.17 13.62
CA ILE A 90 31.75 -24.07 12.93
C ILE A 90 31.47 -22.81 13.71
N SER A 91 32.55 -22.22 14.24
CA SER A 91 32.53 -20.89 14.86
C SER A 91 31.83 -19.89 13.93
N HIS A 92 30.60 -19.51 14.27
CA HIS A 92 29.83 -18.47 13.57
C HIS A 92 30.57 -17.14 13.73
N ARG A 93 31.48 -16.83 12.81
CA ARG A 93 31.97 -15.47 12.62
C ARG A 93 30.79 -14.69 12.09
N SER A 94 30.13 -13.94 12.98
CA SER A 94 29.06 -13.00 12.63
C SER A 94 29.58 -12.04 11.56
N ASP A 95 29.09 -12.16 10.32
CA ASP A 95 29.41 -11.23 9.24
C ASP A 95 28.64 -9.93 9.50
N PRO A 96 29.31 -8.81 9.82
CA PRO A 96 28.65 -7.55 10.12
C PRO A 96 27.87 -7.00 8.91
N THR A 97 28.28 -7.36 7.68
CA THR A 97 27.61 -6.95 6.45
C THR A 97 26.31 -7.71 6.26
N ALA A 98 26.32 -9.02 6.48
CA ALA A 98 25.10 -9.85 6.44
C ALA A 98 24.09 -9.41 7.50
N ASN A 99 24.53 -9.17 8.73
CA ASN A 99 23.66 -8.70 9.82
C ASN A 99 23.04 -7.33 9.52
N ARG A 100 23.79 -6.44 8.87
CA ARG A 100 23.28 -5.12 8.44
C ARG A 100 22.23 -5.26 7.35
N ALA A 101 22.44 -6.12 6.37
CA ALA A 101 21.48 -6.40 5.31
C ALA A 101 20.17 -6.97 5.88
N ILE A 102 20.25 -7.97 6.76
CA ILE A 102 19.09 -8.57 7.44
C ILE A 102 18.30 -7.50 8.23
N LYS A 103 19.01 -6.62 8.95
CA LYS A 103 18.36 -5.55 9.73
C LYS A 103 17.63 -4.54 8.84
N LEU A 104 18.21 -4.18 7.70
CA LEU A 104 17.57 -3.26 6.73
C LEU A 104 16.32 -3.89 6.11
N THR A 105 16.42 -5.13 5.64
CA THR A 105 15.26 -5.87 5.10
C THR A 105 14.13 -5.97 6.11
N ARG A 106 14.45 -6.27 7.37
CA ARG A 106 13.46 -6.35 8.45
C ARG A 106 12.79 -5.01 8.72
N GLN A 107 13.52 -3.90 8.63
CA GLN A 107 12.96 -2.56 8.82
C GLN A 107 12.01 -2.17 7.68
N GLU A 108 12.38 -2.47 6.43
CA GLU A 108 11.52 -2.25 5.27
C GLU A 108 10.24 -3.09 5.34
N LEU A 109 10.33 -4.34 5.74
CA LEU A 109 9.17 -5.20 5.96
C LEU A 109 8.22 -4.62 7.01
N LEU A 110 8.75 -4.15 8.14
CA LEU A 110 7.94 -3.51 9.18
C LEU A 110 7.26 -2.23 8.69
N GLU A 111 7.93 -1.44 7.84
CA GLU A 111 7.31 -0.24 7.25
C GLU A 111 6.19 -0.62 6.30
N LYS A 112 6.37 -1.63 5.44
CA LYS A 112 5.33 -2.16 4.57
C LYS A 112 4.11 -2.67 5.36
N GLU A 113 4.34 -3.41 6.45
CA GLU A 113 3.27 -3.89 7.33
C GLU A 113 2.45 -2.75 7.95
N LYS A 114 3.11 -1.71 8.43
CA LYS A 114 2.42 -0.52 8.97
C LYS A 114 1.57 0.15 7.90
N TRP A 115 2.09 0.28 6.66
CA TRP A 115 1.30 0.82 5.56
C TRP A 115 0.08 -0.04 5.23
N LEU A 116 0.22 -1.37 5.21
CA LEU A 116 -0.92 -2.28 5.02
C LEU A 116 -1.98 -2.05 6.09
N LYS A 117 -1.59 -1.92 7.36
CA LYS A 117 -2.50 -1.64 8.46
C LYS A 117 -3.25 -0.32 8.29
N VAL A 118 -2.56 0.73 7.82
CA VAL A 118 -3.16 2.03 7.49
C VAL A 118 -4.21 1.90 6.40
N ILE A 119 -3.90 1.20 5.31
CA ILE A 119 -4.84 1.04 4.20
C ILE A 119 -6.02 0.15 4.60
N GLU A 120 -5.81 -0.94 5.32
CA GLU A 120 -6.88 -1.78 5.87
C GLU A 120 -7.80 -0.99 6.80
N GLY A 121 -7.24 -0.14 7.66
CA GLY A 121 -8.00 0.77 8.53
C GLY A 121 -8.85 1.75 7.71
N THR A 122 -8.28 2.29 6.62
CA THR A 122 -9.00 3.19 5.70
C THR A 122 -10.15 2.47 5.00
N ILE A 123 -9.92 1.28 4.47
CA ILE A 123 -10.96 0.44 3.83
C ILE A 123 -12.09 0.17 4.82
N ARG A 124 -11.76 -0.25 6.04
CA ARG A 124 -12.74 -0.56 7.09
C ARG A 124 -13.59 0.66 7.47
N HIS A 125 -12.97 1.85 7.56
CA HIS A 125 -13.67 3.08 7.90
C HIS A 125 -14.72 3.48 6.85
N PHE A 126 -14.38 3.36 5.57
CA PHE A 126 -15.30 3.71 4.49
C PHE A 126 -16.18 2.56 4.00
N GLN A 127 -16.07 1.39 4.60
CA GLN A 127 -16.85 0.22 4.23
C GLN A 127 -18.36 0.51 4.31
N GLY A 128 -19.10 0.07 3.28
CA GLY A 128 -20.56 0.30 3.20
C GLY A 128 -20.99 1.72 2.81
N THR A 129 -20.06 2.65 2.62
CA THR A 129 -20.34 4.02 2.18
C THR A 129 -20.10 4.22 0.68
N GLU A 130 -20.66 5.28 0.09
CA GLU A 130 -20.40 5.67 -1.29
C GLU A 130 -18.90 6.01 -1.52
N LYS A 131 -18.24 6.56 -0.50
CA LYS A 131 -16.79 6.81 -0.53
C LYS A 131 -16.00 5.50 -0.58
N GLY A 132 -16.47 4.45 0.10
CA GLY A 132 -15.89 3.11 0.01
C GLY A 132 -16.04 2.51 -1.39
N ARG A 133 -17.18 2.73 -2.06
CA ARG A 133 -17.35 2.34 -3.47
C ARG A 133 -16.40 3.09 -4.39
N LEU A 134 -16.19 4.40 -4.16
CA LEU A 134 -15.21 5.18 -4.91
C LEU A 134 -13.79 4.65 -4.67
N LEU A 135 -13.42 4.39 -3.41
CA LEU A 135 -12.11 3.83 -3.05
C LEU A 135 -11.86 2.54 -3.84
N GLN A 136 -12.80 1.60 -3.80
CA GLN A 136 -12.68 0.34 -4.52
C GLN A 136 -12.48 0.56 -6.02
N LYS A 137 -13.39 1.32 -6.65
CA LYS A 137 -13.37 1.56 -8.10
C LYS A 137 -12.11 2.28 -8.56
N LYS A 138 -11.63 3.25 -7.77
CA LYS A 138 -10.47 4.06 -8.13
C LYS A 138 -9.16 3.31 -7.95
N TYR A 139 -8.95 2.71 -6.77
CA TYR A 139 -7.65 2.18 -6.39
C TYR A 139 -7.50 0.68 -6.67
N PHE A 140 -8.59 -0.08 -6.57
CA PHE A 140 -8.53 -1.53 -6.75
C PHE A 140 -8.95 -1.95 -8.16
N ASP A 141 -10.06 -1.40 -8.67
CA ASP A 141 -10.51 -1.68 -10.03
C ASP A 141 -9.79 -0.79 -11.06
N GLN A 142 -9.06 0.23 -10.61
CA GLN A 142 -8.27 1.17 -11.42
C GLN A 142 -9.08 1.86 -12.54
N LEU A 143 -10.34 2.15 -12.25
CA LEU A 143 -11.23 2.80 -13.21
C LEU A 143 -10.91 4.29 -13.36
N GLY A 144 -11.17 4.82 -14.54
CA GLY A 144 -11.00 6.24 -14.83
C GLY A 144 -12.08 7.09 -14.16
N GLU A 145 -11.74 8.35 -13.83
CA GLU A 145 -12.64 9.33 -13.20
C GLU A 145 -14.02 9.40 -13.84
N ARG A 146 -14.07 9.56 -15.19
CA ARG A 146 -15.33 9.70 -15.93
C ARG A 146 -16.24 8.48 -15.77
N HIS A 147 -15.64 7.28 -15.71
CA HIS A 147 -16.38 6.03 -15.53
C HIS A 147 -16.96 5.96 -14.12
N ILE A 148 -16.16 6.28 -13.11
CA ILE A 148 -16.57 6.29 -11.71
C ILE A 148 -17.70 7.30 -11.47
N CYS A 149 -17.55 8.54 -11.97
CA CYS A 149 -18.58 9.57 -11.83
C CYS A 149 -19.92 9.12 -12.44
N ARG A 150 -19.89 8.48 -13.60
CA ARG A 150 -21.11 7.98 -14.27
C ARG A 150 -21.75 6.84 -13.47
N GLU A 151 -20.94 5.91 -12.99
CA GLU A 151 -21.41 4.71 -12.30
C GLU A 151 -21.95 4.99 -10.90
N LEU A 152 -21.31 5.94 -10.19
CA LEU A 152 -21.75 6.38 -8.86
C LEU A 152 -22.78 7.54 -8.92
N HIS A 153 -23.14 8.03 -10.12
CA HIS A 153 -24.03 9.18 -10.31
C HIS A 153 -23.60 10.42 -9.53
N ILE A 154 -22.28 10.72 -9.52
CA ILE A 154 -21.71 11.87 -8.82
C ILE A 154 -21.05 12.86 -9.79
N GLU A 155 -21.03 14.12 -9.38
CA GLU A 155 -20.31 15.16 -10.09
C GLU A 155 -18.80 15.05 -9.88
N ARG A 156 -18.04 15.61 -10.82
CA ARG A 156 -16.58 15.67 -10.77
C ARG A 156 -16.06 16.33 -9.47
N ALA A 157 -16.70 17.40 -9.04
CA ALA A 157 -16.34 18.08 -7.78
C ALA A 157 -16.51 17.16 -6.57
N THR A 158 -17.59 16.39 -6.52
CA THR A 158 -17.83 15.39 -5.46
C THR A 158 -16.81 14.27 -5.49
N TYR A 159 -16.44 13.79 -6.68
CA TYR A 159 -15.40 12.79 -6.85
C TYR A 159 -14.07 13.24 -6.21
N TYR A 160 -13.57 14.45 -6.52
CA TYR A 160 -12.32 14.96 -5.96
C TYR A 160 -12.43 15.20 -4.45
N ARG A 161 -13.56 15.72 -3.97
CA ARG A 161 -13.80 15.91 -2.55
C ARG A 161 -13.70 14.57 -1.80
N TRP A 162 -14.41 13.54 -2.25
CA TRP A 162 -14.37 12.20 -1.63
C TRP A 162 -13.01 11.54 -1.73
N LYS A 163 -12.35 11.66 -2.87
CA LYS A 163 -10.97 11.18 -3.06
C LYS A 163 -10.02 11.81 -2.04
N ASN A 164 -10.08 13.13 -1.87
CA ASN A 164 -9.25 13.84 -0.91
C ASN A 164 -9.56 13.44 0.54
N GLU A 165 -10.81 13.25 0.90
CA GLU A 165 -11.21 12.79 2.23
C GLU A 165 -10.66 11.39 2.54
N ILE A 166 -10.67 10.48 1.57
CA ILE A 166 -10.08 9.14 1.70
C ILE A 166 -8.58 9.25 1.97
N VAL A 167 -7.86 10.05 1.18
CA VAL A 167 -6.42 10.22 1.34
C VAL A 167 -6.07 10.92 2.66
N LEU A 168 -6.85 11.94 3.06
CA LEU A 168 -6.65 12.62 4.35
C LEU A 168 -6.87 11.67 5.54
N TYR A 169 -7.88 10.81 5.49
CA TYR A 169 -8.10 9.82 6.53
C TYR A 169 -6.94 8.82 6.63
N ALA A 170 -6.45 8.33 5.48
CA ALA A 170 -5.26 7.49 5.44
C ALA A 170 -4.01 8.20 5.98
N ALA A 171 -3.88 9.52 5.72
CA ALA A 171 -2.80 10.34 6.29
C ALA A 171 -2.87 10.39 7.81
N LEU A 172 -4.05 10.58 8.40
CA LEU A 172 -4.23 10.58 9.85
C LEU A 172 -3.81 9.25 10.48
N LEU A 173 -4.20 8.14 9.88
CA LEU A 173 -3.76 6.81 10.34
C LEU A 173 -2.25 6.62 10.18
N ALA A 174 -1.65 7.11 9.09
CA ALA A 174 -0.22 7.03 8.86
C ALA A 174 0.60 7.86 9.86
N ILE A 175 0.07 9.00 10.32
CA ILE A 175 0.64 9.78 11.41
C ILE A 175 0.57 9.00 12.73
N GLN A 176 -0.56 8.38 13.05
CA GLN A 176 -0.73 7.54 14.24
C GLN A 176 0.24 6.35 14.28
N GLU A 177 0.51 5.73 13.15
CA GLU A 177 1.49 4.63 13.02
C GLU A 177 2.96 5.13 12.94
N GLY A 178 3.18 6.44 12.98
CA GLY A 178 4.53 7.05 12.94
C GLY A 178 5.22 6.96 11.57
N LEU A 179 4.47 6.77 10.50
CA LEU A 179 4.96 6.67 9.13
C LEU A 179 5.17 8.04 8.48
N ILE A 180 4.47 9.04 8.97
CA ILE A 180 4.52 10.43 8.52
C ILE A 180 4.77 11.31 9.73
N LYS A 181 5.76 12.18 9.61
CA LYS A 181 6.03 13.23 10.61
C LYS A 181 5.40 14.53 10.11
N VAL A 182 4.65 15.18 10.96
CA VAL A 182 4.07 16.51 10.72
C VAL A 182 4.99 17.57 11.25
#